data_ee37f52db6f11955fa9e4bbabf0d2eff
#
_entry.id   ee37f52db6f11955fa9e4bbabf0d2eff
#
_cell.length_a   1.000
_cell.length_b   1.000
_cell.length_c   1.000
_cell.angle_alpha   90.00
_cell.angle_beta   90.00
_cell.angle_gamma   90.00
#
_symmetry.space_group_name_H-M   'P 1'
#
loop_
_entity.id
_entity.type
_entity.pdbx_description
1 polymer ?
#
loop_
_entity_poly.entity_id
_entity_poly.type
_entity_poly.pdbx_seq_one_letter_code
_entity_poly.pdbx_strand_id
1 'polypeptide(L)'
;MIRSVCSVLILIYSFDLGAAPRLDRLNLLEYRSDSGKVEAVKTPADWQKRRSEILKGMESVMGRFPSKDRRVKLEVDVEEELDMGKYIRQLITYQSEPGSRTPAYLCVPKSVFDEKGGKAPAVLCLMPTDNKVGHKVVVGLGGREGRAYAIDLAERGYVTISPAY
;
A
#
# COMPACT_ATOMS: atom_id res chain seq x y z
N MET A 1 -57.56 49.13 20.27
CA MET A 1 -56.99 48.01 19.47
C MET A 1 -55.53 47.88 19.82
N ILE A 2 -55.20 46.92 20.70
CA ILE A 2 -53.81 46.69 21.11
C ILE A 2 -53.34 45.44 20.37
N ARG A 3 -52.40 45.58 19.47
CA ARG A 3 -51.75 44.47 18.78
C ARG A 3 -50.61 43.90 19.63
N SER A 4 -50.80 42.72 20.17
CA SER A 4 -49.78 42.00 20.88
C SER A 4 -48.80 41.37 19.86
N VAL A 5 -47.55 41.77 19.87
CA VAL A 5 -46.47 41.17 19.08
C VAL A 5 -45.85 40.06 19.92
N CYS A 6 -46.12 38.81 19.51
CA CYS A 6 -45.52 37.65 20.13
C CYS A 6 -44.14 37.42 19.53
N SER A 7 -43.08 37.79 20.25
CA SER A 7 -41.66 37.53 19.83
C SER A 7 -41.36 36.05 20.12
N VAL A 8 -41.22 35.25 19.09
CA VAL A 8 -40.72 33.88 19.21
C VAL A 8 -39.18 33.91 19.26
N LEU A 9 -38.63 33.63 20.40
CA LEU A 9 -37.20 33.47 20.59
C LEU A 9 -36.79 32.10 20.09
N ILE A 10 -36.18 32.02 18.88
CA ILE A 10 -35.59 30.79 18.37
C ILE A 10 -34.21 30.66 19.00
N LEU A 11 -34.06 29.77 19.96
CA LEU A 11 -32.77 29.33 20.50
C LEU A 11 -32.09 28.41 19.47
N ILE A 12 -31.15 28.97 18.70
CA ILE A 12 -30.28 28.19 17.82
C ILE A 12 -29.21 27.54 18.70
N TYR A 13 -29.39 26.30 19.04
CA TYR A 13 -28.31 25.47 19.59
C TYR A 13 -27.31 25.19 18.49
N SER A 14 -26.19 25.92 18.46
CA SER A 14 -25.03 25.56 17.65
C SER A 14 -24.42 24.30 18.24
N PHE A 15 -24.75 23.14 17.69
CA PHE A 15 -23.97 21.92 17.92
C PHE A 15 -22.59 22.15 17.28
N ASP A 16 -21.64 22.48 18.12
CA ASP A 16 -20.23 22.45 17.73
C ASP A 16 -19.85 20.96 17.49
N LEU A 17 -19.94 20.54 16.24
CA LEU A 17 -19.46 19.24 15.77
C LEU A 17 -17.92 19.26 15.73
N GLY A 18 -17.30 19.61 16.85
CA GLY A 18 -15.87 19.48 17.03
C GLY A 18 -15.45 18.05 16.68
N ALA A 19 -14.50 17.90 15.75
CA ALA A 19 -13.96 16.60 15.41
C ALA A 19 -13.53 15.89 16.72
N ALA A 20 -14.01 14.66 16.91
CA ALA A 20 -13.67 13.91 18.10
C ALA A 20 -12.14 13.85 18.26
N PRO A 21 -11.60 14.08 19.48
CA PRO A 21 -10.16 14.12 19.70
C PRO A 21 -9.51 12.83 19.19
N ARG A 22 -8.35 12.95 18.54
CA ARG A 22 -7.64 11.80 17.99
C ARG A 22 -7.25 10.83 19.12
N LEU A 23 -7.32 9.53 18.84
CA LEU A 23 -6.76 8.52 19.74
C LEU A 23 -5.24 8.67 19.85
N ASP A 24 -4.68 8.24 20.96
CA ASP A 24 -3.23 8.25 21.15
C ASP A 24 -2.53 7.44 20.05
N ARG A 25 -1.55 8.05 19.40
CA ARG A 25 -0.74 7.42 18.35
C ARG A 25 0.25 6.39 18.90
N LEU A 26 0.57 6.46 20.17
CA LEU A 26 1.47 5.53 20.85
C LEU A 26 0.72 4.30 21.38
N ASN A 27 -0.61 4.38 21.50
CA ASN A 27 -1.44 3.25 21.90
C ASN A 27 -2.36 2.81 20.73
N LEU A 28 -1.92 1.82 19.97
CA LEU A 28 -2.68 1.29 18.83
C LEU A 28 -3.81 0.36 19.26
N LEU A 29 -3.82 -0.11 20.52
CA LEU A 29 -4.80 -1.04 21.06
C LEU A 29 -5.96 -0.33 21.79
N GLU A 30 -6.38 0.81 21.26
CA GLU A 30 -7.58 1.54 21.68
C GLU A 30 -8.46 1.82 20.46
N TYR A 31 -9.77 1.80 20.65
CA TYR A 31 -10.76 2.14 19.63
C TYR A 31 -11.90 2.96 20.20
N ARG A 32 -12.67 3.64 19.35
CA ARG A 32 -13.92 4.27 19.76
C ARG A 32 -15.07 3.31 19.60
N SER A 33 -15.82 3.15 20.69
CA SER A 33 -17.09 2.46 20.65
C SER A 33 -18.16 3.33 19.96
N ASP A 34 -19.29 2.71 19.64
CA ASP A 34 -20.43 3.41 19.01
C ASP A 34 -20.98 4.54 19.90
N SER A 35 -20.73 4.48 21.21
CA SER A 35 -21.06 5.55 22.17
C SER A 35 -20.03 6.69 22.20
N GLY A 36 -18.96 6.62 21.41
CA GLY A 36 -17.86 7.60 21.38
C GLY A 36 -16.81 7.45 22.48
N LYS A 37 -16.96 6.46 23.37
CA LYS A 37 -15.98 6.19 24.43
C LYS A 37 -14.75 5.50 23.88
N VAL A 38 -13.59 5.82 24.47
CA VAL A 38 -12.34 5.12 24.19
C VAL A 38 -12.30 3.84 25.01
N GLU A 39 -12.11 2.71 24.33
CA GLU A 39 -12.07 1.37 24.92
C GLU A 39 -10.83 0.62 24.46
N ALA A 40 -10.31 -0.27 25.30
CA ALA A 40 -9.17 -1.10 24.94
C ALA A 40 -9.58 -2.23 23.97
N VAL A 41 -8.73 -2.49 22.98
CA VAL A 41 -8.84 -3.65 22.07
C VAL A 41 -8.50 -4.91 22.85
N LYS A 42 -9.48 -5.78 23.08
CA LYS A 42 -9.33 -7.04 23.83
C LYS A 42 -9.59 -8.26 22.95
N THR A 43 -10.33 -8.09 21.85
CA THR A 43 -10.77 -9.17 20.98
C THR A 43 -10.43 -8.86 19.52
N PRO A 44 -10.40 -9.87 18.63
CA PRO A 44 -10.29 -9.64 17.18
C PRO A 44 -11.41 -8.73 16.63
N ALA A 45 -12.62 -8.78 17.21
CA ALA A 45 -13.72 -7.92 16.80
C ALA A 45 -13.44 -6.44 17.15
N ASP A 46 -12.89 -6.15 18.32
CA ASP A 46 -12.46 -4.79 18.69
C ASP A 46 -11.35 -4.29 17.78
N TRP A 47 -10.41 -5.17 17.41
CA TRP A 47 -9.39 -4.86 16.45
C TRP A 47 -9.97 -4.46 15.08
N GLN A 48 -11.02 -5.12 14.59
CA GLN A 48 -11.66 -4.74 13.34
C GLN A 48 -12.28 -3.33 13.41
N LYS A 49 -12.83 -2.92 14.53
CA LYS A 49 -13.31 -1.55 14.77
C LYS A 49 -12.15 -0.56 14.66
N ARG A 50 -11.06 -0.82 15.41
CA ARG A 50 -9.85 0.01 15.35
C ARG A 50 -9.27 0.10 13.95
N ARG A 51 -9.13 -1.03 13.28
CA ARG A 51 -8.64 -1.11 11.88
C ARG A 51 -9.50 -0.25 10.95
N SER A 52 -10.82 -0.31 11.10
CA SER A 52 -11.74 0.51 10.30
C SER A 52 -11.52 2.01 10.52
N GLU A 53 -11.31 2.46 11.76
CA GLU A 53 -10.96 3.86 12.05
C GLU A 53 -9.65 4.28 11.37
N ILE A 54 -8.62 3.44 11.48
CA ILE A 54 -7.31 3.72 10.84
C ILE A 54 -7.47 3.85 9.33
N LEU A 55 -8.17 2.90 8.69
CA LEU A 55 -8.39 2.94 7.25
C LEU A 55 -9.18 4.17 6.80
N LYS A 56 -10.24 4.54 7.53
CA LYS A 56 -10.99 5.78 7.25
C LYS A 56 -10.11 7.02 7.39
N GLY A 57 -9.25 7.05 8.41
CA GLY A 57 -8.28 8.13 8.59
C GLY A 57 -7.26 8.21 7.47
N MET A 58 -6.76 7.07 6.98
CA MET A 58 -5.89 7.01 5.80
C MET A 58 -6.62 7.52 4.54
N GLU A 59 -7.82 7.03 4.26
CA GLU A 59 -8.61 7.45 3.11
C GLU A 59 -8.94 8.95 3.13
N SER A 60 -9.11 9.56 4.29
CA SER A 60 -9.37 11.00 4.41
C SER A 60 -8.19 11.87 3.96
N VAL A 61 -6.98 11.33 4.01
CA VAL A 61 -5.72 12.03 3.64
C VAL A 61 -5.22 11.60 2.26
N MET A 62 -5.26 10.30 1.97
CA MET A 62 -4.69 9.71 0.76
C MET A 62 -5.69 9.60 -0.39
N GLY A 63 -6.98 9.81 -0.13
CA GLY A 63 -8.06 9.49 -1.05
C GLY A 63 -8.56 8.05 -0.88
N ARG A 64 -9.67 7.74 -1.53
CA ARG A 64 -10.29 6.41 -1.45
C ARG A 64 -9.39 5.34 -2.06
N PHE A 65 -9.37 4.17 -1.45
CA PHE A 65 -8.73 3.00 -2.05
C PHE A 65 -9.35 2.69 -3.43
N PRO A 66 -8.52 2.25 -4.40
CA PRO A 66 -9.03 1.83 -5.70
C PRO A 66 -10.11 0.75 -5.56
N SER A 67 -11.19 0.94 -6.29
CA SER A 67 -12.30 -0.01 -6.33
C SER A 67 -11.92 -1.30 -7.08
N LYS A 68 -12.75 -2.34 -6.96
CA LYS A 68 -12.45 -3.65 -7.55
C LYS A 68 -12.42 -3.63 -9.09
N ASP A 69 -13.13 -2.71 -9.72
CA ASP A 69 -13.15 -2.51 -11.18
C ASP A 69 -11.81 -1.98 -11.73
N ARG A 70 -10.96 -1.40 -10.86
CA ARG A 70 -9.58 -1.05 -11.22
C ARG A 70 -8.63 -2.25 -11.30
N ARG A 71 -9.05 -3.41 -10.80
CA ARG A 71 -8.25 -4.63 -10.88
C ARG A 71 -8.40 -5.27 -12.25
N VAL A 72 -7.28 -5.42 -12.94
CA VAL A 72 -7.19 -6.00 -14.27
C VAL A 72 -6.34 -7.26 -14.25
N LYS A 73 -6.36 -8.03 -15.34
CA LYS A 73 -5.37 -9.08 -15.56
C LYS A 73 -4.01 -8.43 -15.76
N LEU A 74 -2.96 -9.03 -15.24
CA LEU A 74 -1.61 -8.45 -15.30
C LEU A 74 -1.08 -8.32 -16.73
N GLU A 75 -1.43 -9.24 -17.65
CA GLU A 75 -1.00 -9.21 -19.05
C GLU A 75 0.49 -8.88 -19.15
N VAL A 76 1.31 -9.78 -18.62
CA VAL A 76 2.75 -9.58 -18.52
C VAL A 76 3.40 -9.80 -19.87
N ASP A 77 4.16 -8.79 -20.34
CA ASP A 77 5.06 -8.91 -21.48
C ASP A 77 6.51 -8.91 -20.99
N VAL A 78 7.34 -9.79 -21.55
CA VAL A 78 8.77 -9.85 -21.26
C VAL A 78 9.49 -9.09 -22.37
N GLU A 79 10.12 -7.98 -22.00
CA GLU A 79 10.86 -7.09 -22.92
C GLU A 79 12.30 -7.55 -23.10
N GLU A 80 12.92 -8.01 -22.00
CA GLU A 80 14.31 -8.48 -21.97
C GLU A 80 14.43 -9.64 -20.99
N GLU A 81 15.25 -10.64 -21.32
CA GLU A 81 15.59 -11.73 -20.42
C GLU A 81 17.10 -12.00 -20.45
N LEU A 82 17.73 -12.05 -19.28
CA LEU A 82 19.16 -12.30 -19.12
C LEU A 82 19.43 -13.37 -18.07
N ASP A 83 20.27 -14.30 -18.41
CA ASP A 83 20.81 -15.31 -17.50
C ASP A 83 21.93 -14.70 -16.65
N MET A 84 21.71 -14.57 -15.35
CA MET A 84 22.65 -14.02 -14.37
C MET A 84 23.39 -15.12 -13.58
N GLY A 85 23.39 -16.37 -14.08
CA GLY A 85 24.01 -17.52 -13.44
C GLY A 85 23.12 -18.19 -12.40
N LYS A 86 22.82 -17.57 -11.26
CA LYS A 86 21.96 -18.13 -10.21
C LYS A 86 20.48 -17.83 -10.40
N TYR A 87 20.14 -16.80 -11.13
CA TYR A 87 18.78 -16.33 -11.39
C TYR A 87 18.63 -15.83 -12.83
N ILE A 88 17.40 -15.74 -13.29
CA ILE A 88 17.03 -15.09 -14.53
C ILE A 88 16.54 -13.68 -14.18
N ARG A 89 17.10 -12.64 -14.80
CA ARG A 89 16.60 -11.28 -14.72
C ARG A 89 15.77 -10.95 -15.95
N GLN A 90 14.56 -10.53 -15.74
CA GLN A 90 13.66 -10.08 -16.80
C GLN A 90 13.32 -8.60 -16.61
N LEU A 91 13.30 -7.84 -17.72
CA LEU A 91 12.57 -6.59 -17.79
C LEU A 91 11.18 -6.93 -18.30
N ILE A 92 10.17 -6.65 -17.52
CA ILE A 92 8.78 -6.92 -17.86
C ILE A 92 7.98 -5.64 -17.89
N THR A 93 6.87 -5.64 -18.63
CA THR A 93 5.78 -4.69 -18.42
C THR A 93 4.52 -5.45 -18.06
N TYR A 94 3.71 -4.89 -17.16
CA TYR A 94 2.44 -5.48 -16.78
C TYR A 94 1.36 -4.41 -16.62
N GLN A 95 0.12 -4.81 -16.81
CA GLN A 95 -1.02 -3.92 -16.61
C GLN A 95 -1.30 -3.74 -15.11
N SER A 96 -1.13 -2.53 -14.60
CA SER A 96 -1.36 -2.19 -13.18
C SER A 96 -2.80 -1.73 -12.93
N GLU A 97 -3.42 -1.08 -13.93
CA GLU A 97 -4.81 -0.66 -13.94
C GLU A 97 -5.29 -0.50 -15.39
N PRO A 98 -6.58 -0.28 -15.66
CA PRO A 98 -7.08 -0.14 -17.02
C PRO A 98 -6.32 0.95 -17.81
N GLY A 99 -5.69 0.56 -18.91
CA GLY A 99 -4.94 1.46 -19.80
C GLY A 99 -3.57 1.92 -19.27
N SER A 100 -3.08 1.39 -18.15
CA SER A 100 -1.77 1.73 -17.61
C SER A 100 -0.88 0.49 -17.48
N ARG A 101 0.31 0.56 -18.09
CA ARG A 101 1.33 -0.48 -17.98
C ARG A 101 2.51 0.03 -17.17
N THR A 102 2.99 -0.81 -16.26
CA THR A 102 4.10 -0.52 -15.37
C THR A 102 5.29 -1.40 -15.73
N PRO A 103 6.46 -0.82 -16.06
CA PRO A 103 7.68 -1.60 -16.22
C PRO A 103 8.21 -2.06 -14.85
N ALA A 104 8.81 -3.24 -14.83
CA ALA A 104 9.45 -3.79 -13.63
C ALA A 104 10.61 -4.69 -13.99
N TYR A 105 11.59 -4.79 -13.10
CA TYR A 105 12.54 -5.89 -13.11
C TYR A 105 12.03 -7.03 -12.26
N LEU A 106 12.03 -8.24 -12.83
CA LEU A 106 11.71 -9.49 -12.16
C LEU A 106 12.97 -10.35 -12.14
N CYS A 107 13.42 -10.76 -10.95
CA CYS A 107 14.51 -11.71 -10.82
C CYS A 107 13.96 -13.02 -10.26
N VAL A 108 14.11 -14.11 -11.01
CA VAL A 108 13.59 -15.42 -10.66
C VAL A 108 14.77 -16.37 -10.45
N PRO A 109 14.96 -16.93 -9.23
CA PRO A 109 15.99 -17.93 -8.98
C PRO A 109 15.82 -19.14 -9.89
N LYS A 110 16.92 -19.68 -10.43
CA LYS A 110 16.85 -20.85 -11.31
C LYS A 110 16.23 -22.08 -10.66
N SER A 111 16.37 -22.21 -9.33
CA SER A 111 15.74 -23.28 -8.57
C SER A 111 14.21 -23.33 -8.68
N VAL A 112 13.57 -22.23 -9.09
CA VAL A 112 12.11 -22.20 -9.34
C VAL A 112 11.74 -22.99 -10.61
N PHE A 113 12.67 -23.10 -11.56
CA PHE A 113 12.46 -23.79 -12.84
C PHE A 113 12.89 -25.27 -12.83
N ASP A 114 13.45 -25.75 -11.70
CA ASP A 114 13.85 -27.14 -11.58
C ASP A 114 12.64 -28.10 -11.64
N GLU A 115 12.86 -29.33 -12.09
CA GLU A 115 11.79 -30.35 -12.32
C GLU A 115 10.86 -30.56 -11.13
N LYS A 116 11.33 -30.28 -9.92
CA LYS A 116 10.53 -30.37 -8.68
C LYS A 116 9.67 -29.12 -8.45
N GLY A 117 9.72 -28.14 -9.37
CA GLY A 117 8.87 -26.96 -9.47
C GLY A 117 8.63 -26.26 -8.14
N GLY A 118 9.64 -25.57 -7.60
CA GLY A 118 9.53 -25.00 -6.27
C GLY A 118 8.75 -23.68 -6.25
N LYS A 119 7.88 -23.52 -5.26
CA LYS A 119 7.40 -22.18 -4.86
C LYS A 119 8.53 -21.49 -4.09
N ALA A 120 8.97 -20.33 -4.54
CA ALA A 120 9.90 -19.49 -3.80
C ALA A 120 9.15 -18.34 -3.11
N PRO A 121 9.62 -17.89 -1.96
CA PRO A 121 9.11 -16.65 -1.36
C PRO A 121 9.40 -15.49 -2.29
N ALA A 122 8.49 -14.51 -2.35
CA ALA A 122 8.62 -13.34 -3.21
C ALA A 122 8.73 -12.05 -2.39
N VAL A 123 9.56 -11.10 -2.87
CA VAL A 123 9.80 -9.81 -2.23
C VAL A 123 9.56 -8.69 -3.23
N LEU A 124 8.73 -7.72 -2.82
CA LEU A 124 8.59 -6.46 -3.53
C LEU A 124 9.74 -5.53 -3.12
N CYS A 125 10.63 -5.23 -4.08
CA CYS A 125 11.81 -4.41 -3.88
C CYS A 125 11.53 -2.97 -4.34
N LEU A 126 11.17 -2.10 -3.39
CA LEU A 126 10.89 -0.70 -3.66
C LEU A 126 12.20 0.09 -3.80
N MET A 127 12.31 0.90 -4.86
CA MET A 127 13.50 1.71 -5.06
C MET A 127 13.60 2.87 -4.05
N PRO A 128 14.81 3.30 -3.67
CA PRO A 128 15.00 4.58 -3.01
C PRO A 128 14.69 5.73 -3.99
N THR A 129 14.38 6.91 -3.50
CA THR A 129 14.21 8.10 -4.34
C THR A 129 15.48 8.34 -5.17
N ASP A 130 15.40 8.13 -6.46
CA ASP A 130 16.48 8.36 -7.42
C ASP A 130 15.87 8.78 -8.77
N ASN A 131 15.97 10.06 -9.08
CA ASN A 131 15.38 10.65 -10.29
C ASN A 131 16.16 10.35 -11.58
N LYS A 132 17.37 9.74 -11.47
CA LYS A 132 18.21 9.44 -12.63
C LYS A 132 18.14 7.97 -13.03
N VAL A 133 18.19 7.08 -12.06
CA VAL A 133 18.29 5.63 -12.27
C VAL A 133 16.97 4.92 -11.99
N GLY A 134 16.19 5.41 -11.01
CA GLY A 134 14.89 4.86 -10.66
C GLY A 134 14.97 3.40 -10.18
N HIS A 135 14.01 2.58 -10.57
CA HIS A 135 13.89 1.17 -10.16
C HIS A 135 15.06 0.27 -10.59
N LYS A 136 15.91 0.73 -11.53
CA LYS A 136 17.12 0.03 -11.95
C LYS A 136 18.16 -0.11 -10.84
N VAL A 137 18.15 0.81 -9.87
CA VAL A 137 19.11 0.80 -8.74
C VAL A 137 19.10 -0.53 -7.99
N VAL A 138 17.91 -1.06 -7.70
CA VAL A 138 17.79 -2.26 -6.86
C VAL A 138 18.18 -3.57 -7.56
N VAL A 139 18.32 -3.51 -8.88
CA VAL A 139 18.85 -4.62 -9.71
C VAL A 139 20.27 -4.34 -10.23
N GLY A 140 20.99 -3.42 -9.60
CA GLY A 140 22.41 -3.16 -9.88
C GLY A 140 22.72 -2.47 -11.21
N LEU A 141 21.73 -1.87 -11.86
CA LEU A 141 21.89 -1.16 -13.14
C LEU A 141 22.14 0.34 -12.94
N GLY A 142 22.99 0.66 -11.98
CA GLY A 142 23.41 2.02 -11.62
C GLY A 142 23.06 2.38 -10.18
N GLY A 143 23.32 3.65 -9.81
CA GLY A 143 23.14 4.14 -8.45
C GLY A 143 24.35 3.88 -7.55
N ARG A 144 24.12 3.97 -6.23
CA ARG A 144 25.19 3.78 -5.23
C ARG A 144 25.42 2.30 -4.96
N GLU A 145 26.63 1.94 -4.65
CA GLU A 145 27.00 0.62 -4.14
C GLU A 145 26.16 0.22 -2.92
N GLY A 146 25.90 -1.09 -2.75
CA GLY A 146 25.11 -1.63 -1.64
C GLY A 146 23.57 -1.44 -1.77
N ARG A 147 23.07 -0.97 -2.91
CA ARG A 147 21.63 -0.81 -3.14
C ARG A 147 20.99 -1.86 -4.04
N ALA A 148 21.75 -2.85 -4.49
CA ALA A 148 21.28 -3.90 -5.39
C ALA A 148 20.60 -5.07 -4.65
N TYR A 149 19.83 -4.80 -3.61
CA TYR A 149 19.28 -5.81 -2.72
C TYR A 149 18.29 -6.77 -3.38
N ALA A 150 17.70 -6.42 -4.53
CA ALA A 150 16.87 -7.35 -5.29
C ALA A 150 17.72 -8.50 -5.85
N ILE A 151 18.97 -8.23 -6.26
CA ILE A 151 19.92 -9.23 -6.70
C ILE A 151 20.34 -10.11 -5.52
N ASP A 152 20.75 -9.49 -4.41
CA ASP A 152 21.18 -10.20 -3.21
C ASP A 152 20.12 -11.19 -2.71
N LEU A 153 18.85 -10.80 -2.79
CA LEU A 153 17.73 -11.65 -2.43
C LEU A 153 17.49 -12.76 -3.48
N ALA A 154 17.58 -12.43 -4.78
CA ALA A 154 17.41 -13.43 -5.83
C ALA A 154 18.48 -14.53 -5.78
N GLU A 155 19.73 -14.15 -5.48
CA GLU A 155 20.83 -15.13 -5.28
C GLU A 155 20.64 -16.03 -4.06
N ARG A 156 19.83 -15.59 -3.09
CA ARG A 156 19.44 -16.35 -1.90
C ARG A 156 18.15 -17.17 -2.07
N GLY A 157 17.60 -17.20 -3.29
CA GLY A 157 16.44 -18.04 -3.62
C GLY A 157 15.08 -17.33 -3.50
N TYR A 158 15.03 -15.99 -3.38
CA TYR A 158 13.79 -15.24 -3.40
C TYR A 158 13.46 -14.77 -4.81
N VAL A 159 12.21 -14.86 -5.22
CA VAL A 159 11.73 -14.11 -6.38
C VAL A 159 11.62 -12.65 -5.99
N THR A 160 12.21 -11.75 -6.77
CA THR A 160 12.13 -10.32 -6.50
C THR A 160 11.48 -9.57 -7.65
N ILE A 161 10.62 -8.60 -7.32
CA ILE A 161 10.02 -7.69 -8.30
C ILE A 161 10.27 -6.24 -7.90
N SER A 162 10.74 -5.44 -8.85
CA SER A 162 11.06 -4.02 -8.68
C SER A 162 10.32 -3.18 -9.70
N PRO A 163 9.10 -2.72 -9.41
CA PRO A 163 8.33 -1.87 -10.32
C PRO A 163 8.86 -0.44 -10.36
N ALA A 164 8.66 0.22 -11.50
CA ALA A 164 8.78 1.67 -11.60
C ALA A 164 7.48 2.32 -11.09
N TYR A 165 7.59 3.27 -10.16
CA TYR A 165 6.47 4.03 -9.59
C TYR A 165 6.84 5.49 -9.39
#